data_ee6ea41d74225bf108b7be79c454c61a
#
_entry.id   ee6ea41d74225bf108b7be79c454c61a
#
_cell.length_a   1.000
_cell.length_b   1.000
_cell.length_c   1.000
_cell.angle_alpha   90.00
_cell.angle_beta   90.00
_cell.angle_gamma   90.00
#
_symmetry.space_group_name_H-M   'P 1'
#
loop_
_entity.id
_entity.type
_entity.pdbx_description
1 polymer ?
#
loop_
_entity_poly.entity_id
_entity_poly.type
_entity_poly.pdbx_seq_one_letter_code
_entity_poly.pdbx_strand_id
1 'polypeptide(L)'
;QRLLDGLRERGAKATFFLCGYRMEQYPDAMERYLEEGHELGVHSTVHTDLTKLTPEQLREDMAGTAQMIEEMTGIWPVLMRPPGGAYDEKVLREAEQEGMRVILWSVDPRDWATHDARQVLSTMAREAGDGDVILMHDMSKSSVDAALRLIDELQEKGFCFVTVSELAERKGVSMTAGSVYEDFKEK
;
A
#
# COMPACT_ATOMS: atom_id res chain seq x y z
N GLN A 1 6.89 13.63 -4.74
CA GLN A 1 6.43 14.97 -4.33
C GLN A 1 4.99 15.24 -4.78
N ARG A 2 4.69 15.25 -6.09
CA ARG A 2 3.37 15.63 -6.63
C ARG A 2 2.18 14.81 -6.06
N LEU A 3 2.35 13.51 -5.84
CA LEU A 3 1.30 12.68 -5.24
C LEU A 3 1.01 13.15 -3.82
N LEU A 4 2.03 13.31 -2.99
CA LEU A 4 1.85 13.77 -1.61
C LEU A 4 1.22 15.16 -1.53
N ASP A 5 1.66 16.10 -2.37
CA ASP A 5 1.02 17.43 -2.46
C ASP A 5 -0.47 17.30 -2.78
N GLY A 6 -0.80 16.47 -3.78
CA GLY A 6 -2.19 16.27 -4.18
C GLY A 6 -3.05 15.54 -3.15
N LEU A 7 -2.50 14.59 -2.41
CA LEU A 7 -3.18 13.91 -1.29
C LEU A 7 -3.45 14.89 -0.15
N ARG A 8 -2.46 15.67 0.25
CA ARG A 8 -2.59 16.69 1.30
C ARG A 8 -3.66 17.74 0.96
N GLU A 9 -3.66 18.26 -0.28
CA GLU A 9 -4.65 19.24 -0.74
C GLU A 9 -6.09 18.72 -0.64
N ARG A 10 -6.28 17.39 -0.74
CA ARG A 10 -7.58 16.71 -0.69
C ARG A 10 -7.93 16.13 0.68
N GLY A 11 -7.03 16.24 1.66
CA GLY A 11 -7.19 15.57 2.95
C GLY A 11 -7.30 14.04 2.81
N ALA A 12 -6.73 13.48 1.75
CA ALA A 12 -6.74 12.05 1.47
C ALA A 12 -5.49 11.40 2.05
N LYS A 13 -5.66 10.19 2.61
CA LYS A 13 -4.54 9.38 3.11
C LYS A 13 -4.38 8.12 2.28
N ALA A 14 -3.20 7.53 2.34
CA ALA A 14 -2.86 6.28 1.67
C ALA A 14 -1.91 5.44 2.53
N THR A 15 -1.85 4.14 2.24
CA THR A 15 -0.81 3.24 2.76
C THR A 15 0.22 3.02 1.66
N PHE A 16 1.48 3.36 1.93
CA PHE A 16 2.59 3.20 1.02
C PHE A 16 3.37 1.94 1.36
N PHE A 17 3.41 0.98 0.45
CA PHE A 17 4.23 -0.22 0.58
C PHE A 17 5.59 0.03 -0.09
N LEU A 18 6.64 0.07 0.72
CA LEU A 18 7.95 0.57 0.32
C LEU A 18 8.93 -0.55 0.00
N CYS A 19 9.65 -0.40 -1.11
CA CYS A 19 10.83 -1.22 -1.40
C CYS A 19 12.09 -0.63 -0.77
N GLY A 20 12.89 -1.46 -0.10
CA GLY A 20 14.10 -1.03 0.61
C GLY A 20 15.03 -0.18 -0.26
N TYR A 21 15.34 -0.66 -1.48
CA TYR A 21 16.26 0.04 -2.41
C TYR A 21 15.79 1.44 -2.85
N ARG A 22 14.49 1.76 -2.65
CA ARG A 22 13.94 3.07 -3.03
C ARG A 22 14.00 4.08 -1.89
N MET A 23 13.93 3.63 -0.65
CA MET A 23 13.81 4.52 0.51
C MET A 23 15.01 5.46 0.63
N GLU A 24 16.22 4.96 0.46
CA GLU A 24 17.45 5.76 0.51
C GLU A 24 17.53 6.83 -0.59
N GLN A 25 16.83 6.63 -1.72
CA GLN A 25 16.81 7.57 -2.84
C GLN A 25 15.87 8.76 -2.59
N TYR A 26 14.93 8.63 -1.65
CA TYR A 26 13.88 9.63 -1.40
C TYR A 26 13.67 9.91 0.09
N PRO A 27 14.71 10.32 0.84
CA PRO A 27 14.61 10.54 2.28
C PRO A 27 13.55 11.60 2.65
N ASP A 28 13.42 12.68 1.87
CA ASP A 28 12.42 13.72 2.09
C ASP A 28 10.97 13.20 1.98
N ALA A 29 10.74 12.12 1.24
CA ALA A 29 9.41 11.51 1.17
C ALA A 29 9.09 10.73 2.45
N MET A 30 10.07 10.10 3.08
CA MET A 30 9.89 9.32 4.31
C MET A 30 9.36 10.18 5.46
N GLU A 31 9.92 11.37 5.66
CA GLU A 31 9.45 12.33 6.65
C GLU A 31 8.01 12.76 6.37
N ARG A 32 7.72 13.13 5.12
CA ARG A 32 6.39 13.58 4.69
C ARG A 32 5.29 12.54 4.85
N TYR A 33 5.60 11.25 4.60
CA TYR A 33 4.59 10.19 4.77
C TYR A 33 3.97 10.22 6.17
N LEU A 34 4.81 10.37 7.20
CA LEU A 34 4.34 10.40 8.59
C LEU A 34 3.68 11.72 8.95
N GLU A 35 4.30 12.85 8.61
CA GLU A 35 3.76 14.19 8.93
C GLU A 35 2.38 14.43 8.30
N GLU A 36 2.14 13.87 7.11
CA GLU A 36 0.89 13.98 6.38
C GLU A 36 -0.12 12.86 6.74
N GLY A 37 0.23 11.99 7.70
CA GLY A 37 -0.67 10.97 8.27
C GLY A 37 -0.89 9.77 7.37
N HIS A 38 0.06 9.46 6.49
CA HIS A 38 0.06 8.24 5.69
C HIS A 38 0.58 7.05 6.50
N GLU A 39 0.25 5.83 6.06
CA GLU A 39 0.72 4.60 6.65
C GLU A 39 1.81 3.97 5.78
N LEU A 40 2.77 3.31 6.42
CA LEU A 40 3.87 2.63 5.73
C LEU A 40 3.79 1.13 5.93
N GLY A 41 4.11 0.38 4.90
CA GLY A 41 4.22 -1.08 4.91
C GLY A 41 5.41 -1.58 4.12
N VAL A 42 5.75 -2.85 4.33
CA VAL A 42 6.86 -3.55 3.68
C VAL A 42 6.46 -4.04 2.29
N HIS A 43 7.33 -3.83 1.28
CA HIS A 43 7.15 -4.34 -0.09
C HIS A 43 8.41 -5.04 -0.65
N SER A 44 9.11 -5.82 0.19
CA SER A 44 10.41 -6.41 -0.16
C SER A 44 11.56 -5.40 -0.28
N THR A 45 12.77 -5.86 -0.10
CA THR A 45 13.97 -5.03 -0.26
C THR A 45 14.17 -4.59 -1.71
N VAL A 46 14.01 -5.50 -2.68
CA VAL A 46 14.32 -5.27 -4.10
C VAL A 46 13.18 -5.69 -5.05
N HIS A 47 11.95 -5.73 -4.56
CA HIS A 47 10.77 -6.15 -5.33
C HIS A 47 10.88 -7.61 -5.85
N THR A 48 11.39 -8.50 -5.01
CA THR A 48 11.57 -9.93 -5.34
C THR A 48 10.27 -10.71 -5.12
N ASP A 49 10.03 -11.73 -5.94
CA ASP A 49 8.98 -12.73 -5.69
C ASP A 49 9.35 -13.55 -4.43
N LEU A 50 8.68 -13.24 -3.32
CA LEU A 50 8.96 -13.79 -1.99
C LEU A 50 8.77 -15.29 -1.91
N THR A 51 7.92 -15.88 -2.77
CA THR A 51 7.69 -17.35 -2.80
C THR A 51 8.91 -18.12 -3.27
N LYS A 52 9.88 -17.48 -3.91
CA LYS A 52 11.12 -18.11 -4.42
C LYS A 52 12.29 -18.05 -3.44
N LEU A 53 12.15 -17.30 -2.35
CA LEU A 53 13.19 -17.16 -1.35
C LEU A 53 13.22 -18.38 -0.40
N THR A 54 14.41 -18.70 0.13
CA THR A 54 14.51 -19.59 1.29
C THR A 54 13.90 -18.93 2.53
N PRO A 55 13.57 -19.69 3.61
CA PRO A 55 13.07 -19.09 4.84
C PRO A 55 14.01 -18.02 5.42
N GLU A 56 15.31 -18.26 5.37
CA GLU A 56 16.34 -17.31 5.86
C GLU A 56 16.35 -16.04 5.02
N GLN A 57 16.35 -16.16 3.69
CA GLN A 57 16.31 -15.03 2.77
C GLN A 57 15.01 -14.22 2.91
N LEU A 58 13.88 -14.92 3.12
CA LEU A 58 12.59 -14.29 3.31
C LEU A 58 12.55 -13.44 4.58
N ARG A 59 13.08 -13.96 5.68
CA ARG A 59 13.23 -13.22 6.94
C ARG A 59 14.13 -12.00 6.76
N GLU A 60 15.30 -12.18 6.14
CA GLU A 60 16.23 -11.08 5.88
C GLU A 60 15.59 -9.99 5.02
N ASP A 61 14.81 -10.35 4.00
CA ASP A 61 14.11 -9.40 3.14
C ASP A 61 13.04 -8.62 3.91
N MET A 62 12.14 -9.32 4.63
CA MET A 62 11.02 -8.71 5.32
C MET A 62 11.47 -7.88 6.53
N ALA A 63 12.25 -8.49 7.45
CA ALA A 63 12.74 -7.83 8.64
C ALA A 63 13.73 -6.70 8.29
N GLY A 64 14.62 -6.92 7.31
CA GLY A 64 15.55 -5.89 6.86
C GLY A 64 14.85 -4.67 6.27
N THR A 65 13.79 -4.88 5.45
CA THR A 65 12.99 -3.77 4.93
C THR A 65 12.22 -3.04 6.04
N ALA A 66 11.67 -3.80 7.01
CA ALA A 66 10.99 -3.21 8.16
C ALA A 66 11.93 -2.38 9.03
N GLN A 67 13.14 -2.88 9.28
CA GLN A 67 14.18 -2.16 10.01
C GLN A 67 14.58 -0.84 9.32
N MET A 68 14.73 -0.85 7.98
CA MET A 68 14.98 0.38 7.23
C MET A 68 13.87 1.42 7.40
N ILE A 69 12.60 0.99 7.40
CA ILE A 69 11.46 1.89 7.67
C ILE A 69 11.57 2.45 9.09
N GLU A 70 11.82 1.60 10.09
CA GLU A 70 11.94 2.03 11.48
C GLU A 70 13.10 3.00 11.70
N GLU A 71 14.27 2.73 11.12
CA GLU A 71 15.45 3.61 11.22
C GLU A 71 15.19 5.01 10.64
N MET A 72 14.41 5.11 9.56
CA MET A 72 14.10 6.37 8.90
C MET A 72 12.92 7.12 9.52
N THR A 73 12.03 6.43 10.23
CA THR A 73 10.74 6.98 10.66
C THR A 73 10.44 6.84 12.14
N GLY A 74 11.17 5.97 12.85
CA GLY A 74 10.89 5.61 14.23
C GLY A 74 9.66 4.71 14.42
N ILE A 75 9.06 4.20 13.33
CA ILE A 75 7.85 3.37 13.36
C ILE A 75 8.13 2.00 12.75
N TRP A 76 7.89 0.93 13.52
CA TRP A 76 7.90 -0.43 12.99
C TRP A 76 6.64 -0.70 12.16
N PRO A 77 6.75 -1.09 10.87
CA PRO A 77 5.59 -1.34 10.03
C PRO A 77 4.88 -2.64 10.44
N VAL A 78 3.55 -2.60 10.48
CA VAL A 78 2.72 -3.77 10.83
C VAL A 78 1.97 -4.35 9.63
N LEU A 79 2.16 -3.78 8.46
CA LEU A 79 1.58 -4.23 7.18
C LEU A 79 2.68 -4.60 6.20
N MET A 80 2.39 -5.60 5.38
CA MET A 80 3.22 -5.93 4.23
C MET A 80 2.34 -6.20 3.00
N ARG A 81 2.88 -5.97 1.82
CA ARG A 81 2.29 -6.38 0.54
C ARG A 81 3.34 -7.14 -0.25
N PRO A 82 3.11 -8.41 -0.60
CA PRO A 82 4.07 -9.15 -1.40
C PRO A 82 4.13 -8.61 -2.83
N PRO A 83 5.32 -8.51 -3.45
CA PRO A 83 5.46 -8.11 -4.84
C PRO A 83 4.60 -8.97 -5.77
N GLY A 84 3.85 -8.29 -6.66
CA GLY A 84 2.90 -8.95 -7.56
C GLY A 84 1.74 -9.69 -6.88
N GLY A 85 1.54 -9.51 -5.59
CA GLY A 85 0.52 -10.22 -4.80
C GLY A 85 0.84 -11.70 -4.57
N ALA A 86 2.05 -12.16 -4.89
CA ALA A 86 2.44 -13.58 -4.80
C ALA A 86 2.83 -13.96 -3.36
N TYR A 87 2.12 -14.92 -2.78
CA TYR A 87 2.40 -15.46 -1.45
C TYR A 87 2.11 -16.97 -1.38
N ASP A 88 2.72 -17.64 -0.43
CA ASP A 88 2.47 -19.03 -0.04
C ASP A 88 2.45 -19.14 1.49
N GLU A 89 2.24 -20.34 2.02
CA GLU A 89 2.24 -20.58 3.46
C GLU A 89 3.53 -20.13 4.17
N LYS A 90 4.67 -20.20 3.48
CA LYS A 90 5.95 -19.77 4.03
C LYS A 90 5.98 -18.25 4.23
N VAL A 91 5.49 -17.49 3.25
CA VAL A 91 5.37 -16.03 3.33
C VAL A 91 4.41 -15.63 4.45
N LEU A 92 3.27 -16.32 4.58
CA LEU A 92 2.29 -16.02 5.64
C LEU A 92 2.85 -16.31 7.05
N ARG A 93 3.58 -17.42 7.21
CA ARG A 93 4.24 -17.73 8.49
C ARG A 93 5.29 -16.71 8.87
N GLU A 94 6.08 -16.23 7.92
CA GLU A 94 7.07 -15.20 8.20
C GLU A 94 6.40 -13.86 8.53
N ALA A 95 5.35 -13.49 7.80
CA ALA A 95 4.54 -12.32 8.12
C ALA A 95 3.94 -12.40 9.54
N GLU A 96 3.46 -13.58 9.96
CA GLU A 96 2.97 -13.81 11.32
C GLU A 96 4.08 -13.61 12.37
N GLN A 97 5.28 -14.15 12.13
CA GLN A 97 6.43 -14.02 13.04
C GLN A 97 6.88 -12.57 13.19
N GLU A 98 6.87 -11.81 12.10
CA GLU A 98 7.20 -10.37 12.10
C GLU A 98 6.02 -9.48 12.57
N GLY A 99 4.89 -10.08 12.95
CA GLY A 99 3.70 -9.35 13.39
C GLY A 99 2.97 -8.59 12.29
N MET A 100 3.21 -8.94 11.02
CA MET A 100 2.67 -8.23 9.86
C MET A 100 1.39 -8.86 9.32
N ARG A 101 0.47 -8.01 8.81
CA ARG A 101 -0.72 -8.39 8.07
C ARG A 101 -0.43 -8.27 6.58
N VAL A 102 -0.91 -9.23 5.80
CA VAL A 102 -0.70 -9.25 4.35
C VAL A 102 -1.86 -8.52 3.67
N ILE A 103 -1.56 -7.43 2.99
CA ILE A 103 -2.55 -6.58 2.33
C ILE A 103 -2.42 -6.73 0.81
N LEU A 104 -3.46 -7.25 0.19
CA LEU A 104 -3.59 -7.28 -1.26
C LEU A 104 -4.48 -6.10 -1.73
N TRP A 105 -5.38 -6.33 -2.68
CA TRP A 105 -6.30 -5.33 -3.22
C TRP A 105 -7.53 -6.00 -3.80
N SER A 106 -8.62 -5.27 -3.84
CA SER A 106 -9.88 -5.66 -4.48
C SER A 106 -10.14 -4.93 -5.79
N VAL A 107 -9.42 -3.82 -6.03
CA VAL A 107 -9.50 -3.07 -7.29
C VAL A 107 -8.10 -2.89 -7.88
N ASP A 108 -7.88 -3.43 -9.09
CA ASP A 108 -6.62 -3.30 -9.85
C ASP A 108 -6.89 -2.60 -11.18
N PRO A 109 -6.62 -1.30 -11.30
CA PRO A 109 -6.78 -0.56 -12.55
C PRO A 109 -5.67 -0.86 -13.57
N ARG A 110 -4.66 -1.66 -13.20
CA ARG A 110 -3.51 -2.01 -14.03
C ARG A 110 -2.75 -0.80 -14.55
N ASP A 111 -2.59 0.21 -13.70
CA ASP A 111 -1.92 1.47 -14.02
C ASP A 111 -0.45 1.28 -14.44
N TRP A 112 0.19 0.22 -13.95
CA TRP A 112 1.52 -0.22 -14.31
C TRP A 112 1.64 -0.73 -15.77
N ALA A 113 0.52 -1.20 -16.37
CA ALA A 113 0.48 -1.75 -17.73
C ALA A 113 -0.03 -0.74 -18.78
N THR A 114 -0.76 0.29 -18.35
CA THR A 114 -1.29 1.33 -19.23
C THR A 114 -0.76 2.71 -18.85
N HIS A 115 -0.49 3.53 -19.86
CA HIS A 115 -0.12 4.94 -19.67
C HIS A 115 -1.29 5.90 -19.93
N ASP A 116 -2.50 5.37 -20.06
CA ASP A 116 -3.72 6.16 -20.27
C ASP A 116 -4.44 6.41 -18.93
N ALA A 117 -4.24 7.61 -18.38
CA ALA A 117 -4.88 8.03 -17.14
C ALA A 117 -6.41 7.97 -17.20
N ARG A 118 -7.04 8.11 -18.37
CA ARG A 118 -8.52 8.02 -18.51
C ARG A 118 -8.99 6.59 -18.39
N GLN A 119 -8.24 5.62 -18.93
CA GLN A 119 -8.56 4.20 -18.80
C GLN A 119 -8.42 3.76 -17.34
N VAL A 120 -7.33 4.14 -16.68
CA VAL A 120 -7.10 3.86 -15.26
C VAL A 120 -8.23 4.42 -14.40
N LEU A 121 -8.57 5.70 -14.57
CA LEU A 121 -9.67 6.37 -13.87
C LEU A 121 -11.01 5.68 -14.12
N SER A 122 -11.34 5.36 -15.39
CA SER A 122 -12.60 4.70 -15.73
C SER A 122 -12.75 3.33 -15.07
N THR A 123 -11.68 2.56 -14.98
CA THR A 123 -11.70 1.26 -14.29
C THR A 123 -11.96 1.45 -12.79
N MET A 124 -11.21 2.33 -12.14
CA MET A 124 -11.38 2.60 -10.71
C MET A 124 -12.77 3.16 -10.38
N ALA A 125 -13.26 4.13 -11.15
CA ALA A 125 -14.56 4.76 -10.91
C ALA A 125 -15.76 3.80 -11.08
N ARG A 126 -15.57 2.72 -11.85
CA ARG A 126 -16.58 1.66 -12.04
C ARG A 126 -16.53 0.62 -10.92
N GLU A 127 -15.35 0.29 -10.43
CA GLU A 127 -15.12 -0.86 -9.56
C GLU A 127 -14.96 -0.48 -8.10
N ALA A 128 -14.49 0.75 -7.82
CA ALA A 128 -14.25 1.20 -6.46
C ALA A 128 -15.55 1.50 -5.71
N GLY A 129 -15.65 0.98 -4.51
CA GLY A 129 -16.75 1.19 -3.57
C GLY A 129 -16.26 1.27 -2.13
N ASP A 130 -17.19 1.35 -1.19
CA ASP A 130 -16.87 1.44 0.23
C ASP A 130 -16.26 0.13 0.75
N GLY A 131 -15.14 0.24 1.43
CA GLY A 131 -14.38 -0.89 1.94
C GLY A 131 -13.33 -1.46 0.97
N ASP A 132 -13.22 -0.94 -0.26
CA ASP A 132 -12.22 -1.41 -1.23
C ASP A 132 -10.80 -0.95 -0.89
N VAL A 133 -9.85 -1.81 -1.23
CA VAL A 133 -8.42 -1.50 -1.30
C VAL A 133 -8.03 -1.37 -2.77
N ILE A 134 -7.66 -0.17 -3.20
CA ILE A 134 -7.30 0.14 -4.59
C ILE A 134 -5.78 0.08 -4.74
N LEU A 135 -5.30 -0.77 -5.67
CA LEU A 135 -3.88 -0.82 -6.03
C LEU A 135 -3.52 0.32 -6.97
N MET A 136 -2.46 1.05 -6.64
CA MET A 136 -1.87 2.05 -7.52
C MET A 136 -0.35 2.06 -7.37
N HIS A 137 0.34 2.60 -8.38
CA HIS A 137 1.79 2.80 -8.37
C HIS A 137 2.11 4.28 -8.63
N ASP A 138 3.06 4.84 -7.90
CA ASP A 138 3.44 6.27 -7.99
C ASP A 138 4.57 6.57 -9.00
N MET A 139 4.99 5.55 -9.76
CA MET A 139 6.11 5.64 -10.69
C MET A 139 5.81 6.39 -11.98
N SER A 140 4.53 6.61 -12.31
CA SER A 140 4.15 7.30 -13.56
C SER A 140 3.28 8.51 -13.30
N LYS A 141 3.47 9.54 -14.15
CA LYS A 141 2.63 10.74 -14.09
C LYS A 141 1.16 10.41 -14.37
N SER A 142 0.87 9.46 -15.27
CA SER A 142 -0.49 9.04 -15.59
C SER A 142 -1.19 8.38 -14.43
N SER A 143 -0.49 7.54 -13.65
CA SER A 143 -1.03 6.92 -12.45
C SER A 143 -1.37 7.96 -11.37
N VAL A 144 -0.44 8.90 -11.13
CA VAL A 144 -0.66 9.99 -10.18
C VAL A 144 -1.84 10.87 -10.60
N ASP A 145 -1.92 11.26 -11.89
CA ASP A 145 -3.03 12.07 -12.41
C ASP A 145 -4.37 11.35 -12.28
N ALA A 146 -4.41 10.05 -12.54
CA ALA A 146 -5.62 9.23 -12.40
C ALA A 146 -6.04 9.09 -10.93
N ALA A 147 -5.10 8.83 -10.02
CA ALA A 147 -5.37 8.72 -8.59
C ALA A 147 -5.97 10.02 -8.03
N LEU A 148 -5.37 11.17 -8.32
CA LEU A 148 -5.87 12.45 -7.82
C LEU A 148 -7.26 12.80 -8.38
N ARG A 149 -7.53 12.49 -9.64
CA ARG A 149 -8.88 12.67 -10.22
C ARG A 149 -9.90 11.72 -9.61
N LEU A 150 -9.53 10.46 -9.36
CA LEU A 150 -10.42 9.52 -8.69
C LEU A 150 -10.82 10.03 -7.31
N ILE A 151 -9.84 10.55 -6.55
CA ILE A 151 -10.11 11.12 -5.24
C ILE A 151 -11.14 12.24 -5.35
N ASP A 152 -10.95 13.19 -6.29
CA ASP A 152 -11.91 14.27 -6.51
C ASP A 152 -13.32 13.71 -6.83
N GLU A 153 -13.45 12.78 -7.79
CA GLU A 153 -14.74 12.22 -8.22
C GLU A 153 -15.45 11.42 -7.12
N LEU A 154 -14.72 10.69 -6.29
CA LEU A 154 -15.31 9.89 -5.21
C LEU A 154 -15.62 10.75 -3.97
N GLN A 155 -14.82 11.78 -3.68
CA GLN A 155 -15.12 12.74 -2.61
C GLN A 155 -16.41 13.52 -2.91
N GLU A 156 -16.68 13.89 -4.17
CA GLU A 156 -17.96 14.47 -4.58
C GLU A 156 -19.17 13.55 -4.31
N LYS A 157 -18.94 12.23 -4.27
CA LYS A 157 -19.95 11.21 -3.92
C LYS A 157 -20.01 10.89 -2.42
N GLY A 158 -19.21 11.59 -1.59
CA GLY A 158 -19.18 11.41 -0.14
C GLY A 158 -18.20 10.36 0.38
N PHE A 159 -17.33 9.81 -0.47
CA PHE A 159 -16.26 8.92 -0.02
C PHE A 159 -15.12 9.69 0.64
N CYS A 160 -14.39 9.03 1.53
CA CYS A 160 -13.11 9.48 2.05
C CYS A 160 -12.03 8.44 1.80
N PHE A 161 -10.79 8.91 1.64
CA PHE A 161 -9.62 8.07 1.45
C PHE A 161 -8.81 8.03 2.73
N VAL A 162 -8.59 6.84 3.24
CA VAL A 162 -7.96 6.58 4.52
C VAL A 162 -6.85 5.53 4.37
N THR A 163 -6.03 5.34 5.39
CA THR A 163 -5.06 4.25 5.42
C THR A 163 -5.75 2.90 5.57
N VAL A 164 -5.04 1.80 5.28
CA VAL A 164 -5.58 0.44 5.45
C VAL A 164 -5.98 0.17 6.90
N SER A 165 -5.14 0.58 7.86
CA SER A 165 -5.46 0.40 9.28
C SER A 165 -6.67 1.23 9.71
N GLU A 166 -6.79 2.49 9.26
CA GLU A 166 -7.98 3.31 9.51
C GLU A 166 -9.25 2.71 8.86
N LEU A 167 -9.11 2.11 7.66
CA LEU A 167 -10.25 1.45 7.00
C LEU A 167 -10.71 0.24 7.80
N ALA A 168 -9.78 -0.63 8.21
CA ALA A 168 -10.08 -1.79 9.05
C ALA A 168 -10.78 -1.37 10.36
N GLU A 169 -10.27 -0.35 11.05
CA GLU A 169 -10.87 0.19 12.26
C GLU A 169 -12.30 0.69 12.04
N ARG A 170 -12.52 1.50 11.01
CA ARG A 170 -13.85 2.04 10.64
C ARG A 170 -14.86 0.94 10.31
N LYS A 171 -14.39 -0.17 9.76
CA LYS A 171 -15.20 -1.35 9.43
C LYS A 171 -15.30 -2.35 10.58
N GLY A 172 -14.70 -2.07 11.74
CA GLY A 172 -14.72 -2.95 12.91
C GLY A 172 -13.97 -4.26 12.70
N VAL A 173 -13.00 -4.30 11.76
CA VAL A 173 -12.20 -5.48 11.46
C VAL A 173 -10.91 -5.44 12.26
N SER A 174 -10.73 -6.44 13.13
CA SER A 174 -9.47 -6.67 13.83
C SER A 174 -8.54 -7.52 12.95
N MET A 175 -7.51 -6.90 12.40
CA MET A 175 -6.55 -7.60 11.54
C MET A 175 -5.55 -8.42 12.37
N THR A 176 -5.35 -9.68 11.98
CA THR A 176 -4.42 -10.65 12.61
C THR A 176 -3.16 -10.80 11.78
N ALA A 177 -1.99 -10.87 12.43
CA ALA A 177 -0.71 -11.14 11.77
C ALA A 177 -0.77 -12.47 11.00
N GLY A 178 -0.09 -12.53 9.86
CA GLY A 178 -0.09 -13.69 8.95
C GLY A 178 -1.39 -13.88 8.15
N SER A 179 -2.43 -13.08 8.40
CA SER A 179 -3.68 -13.14 7.63
C SER A 179 -3.67 -12.19 6.44
N VAL A 180 -4.42 -12.57 5.39
CA VAL A 180 -4.52 -11.84 4.11
C VAL A 180 -5.82 -11.05 4.06
N TYR A 181 -5.74 -9.80 3.63
CA TYR A 181 -6.87 -8.89 3.46
C TYR A 181 -6.82 -8.26 2.05
N GLU A 182 -7.92 -8.37 1.31
CA GLU A 182 -8.08 -7.79 -0.03
C GLU A 182 -9.02 -6.60 -0.03
N ASP A 183 -9.99 -6.62 0.86
CA ASP A 183 -10.96 -5.57 1.11
C ASP A 183 -11.46 -5.60 2.57
N PHE A 184 -12.29 -4.61 2.92
CA PHE A 184 -12.97 -4.49 4.22
C PHE A 184 -14.46 -4.23 4.05
N LYS A 185 -15.08 -4.83 3.03
CA LYS A 185 -16.52 -4.75 2.75
C LYS A 185 -17.33 -5.49 3.80
N GLU A 186 -18.52 -5.01 4.07
CA GLU A 186 -19.49 -5.76 4.86
C GLU A 186 -19.83 -7.07 4.12
N LYS A 187 -19.76 -8.18 4.84
CA LYS A 187 -20.06 -9.53 4.31
C LYS A 187 -21.52 -9.87 4.52
#